data_4a865da8d4d5b13e8b2cbdc47c5e5917
#
_entry.id   4a865da8d4d5b13e8b2cbdc47c5e5917
#
_cell.length_a   1.000
_cell.length_b   1.000
_cell.length_c   1.000
_cell.angle_alpha   90.00
_cell.angle_beta   90.00
_cell.angle_gamma   90.00
#
_symmetry.space_group_name_H-M   'P 1'
#
loop_
_entity.id
_entity.type
_entity.pdbx_description
1 polymer ?
#
loop_
_entity_poly.entity_id
_entity_poly.type
_entity_poly.pdbx_seq_one_letter_code
_entity_poly.pdbx_strand_id
1 'polypeptide(L)'
;MEMNLLYAIQNWHTPILDKLMVTVFNTIVGEKGQLWAIVGILLLFFKKTRKCGICVLASYALAFVVGDFILKDLIARPRPCKVDDSVALLIKRPESFSCPSVHTALAFAATTSVFLRYRKAGIPALIFAALVGFSRLYFFVHDPSDVLFGAVLGVGVAIGVYALYNAIFGKKKEKKA
;
A
#
# COMPACT_ATOMS: atom_id res chain seq x y z
N MET A 1 8.68 -20.15 10.40
CA MET A 1 7.62 -20.46 9.40
C MET A 1 7.57 -19.41 8.29
N GLU A 2 7.58 -18.11 8.59
CA GLU A 2 7.54 -17.04 7.58
C GLU A 2 8.77 -17.04 6.67
N MET A 3 9.98 -17.16 7.20
CA MET A 3 11.22 -17.24 6.42
C MET A 3 11.22 -18.40 5.41
N ASN A 4 10.68 -19.59 5.79
CA ASN A 4 10.59 -20.71 4.84
C ASN A 4 9.70 -20.40 3.65
N LEU A 5 8.61 -19.64 3.84
CA LEU A 5 7.77 -19.17 2.74
C LEU A 5 8.53 -18.18 1.85
N LEU A 6 9.30 -17.28 2.45
CA LEU A 6 10.12 -16.33 1.69
C LEU A 6 11.18 -17.04 0.84
N TYR A 7 11.88 -18.03 1.39
CA TYR A 7 12.82 -18.85 0.61
C TYR A 7 12.14 -19.64 -0.51
N ALA A 8 10.93 -20.17 -0.28
CA ALA A 8 10.17 -20.82 -1.34
C ALA A 8 9.83 -19.85 -2.49
N ILE A 9 9.50 -18.57 -2.17
CA ILE A 9 9.24 -17.53 -3.16
C ILE A 9 10.53 -17.20 -3.95
N GLN A 10 11.73 -17.22 -3.32
CA GLN A 10 12.98 -16.97 -4.03
C GLN A 10 13.24 -18.00 -5.15
N ASN A 11 12.73 -19.22 -5.03
CA ASN A 11 12.85 -20.23 -6.11
C ASN A 11 12.04 -19.89 -7.36
N TRP A 12 11.16 -18.88 -7.32
CA TRP A 12 10.38 -18.42 -8.49
C TRP A 12 11.11 -17.36 -9.31
N HIS A 13 12.29 -16.92 -8.87
CA HIS A 13 13.08 -15.91 -9.57
C HIS A 13 13.49 -16.40 -10.97
N THR A 14 13.16 -15.61 -11.96
CA THR A 14 13.60 -15.75 -13.34
C THR A 14 13.89 -14.38 -13.92
N PRO A 15 14.82 -14.23 -14.89
CA PRO A 15 15.18 -12.91 -15.43
C PRO A 15 13.97 -12.11 -15.95
N ILE A 16 12.98 -12.77 -16.52
CA ILE A 16 11.76 -12.13 -17.05
C ILE A 16 10.88 -11.66 -15.91
N LEU A 17 10.60 -12.53 -14.93
CA LEU A 17 9.74 -12.20 -13.78
C LEU A 17 10.40 -11.14 -12.90
N ASP A 18 11.70 -11.23 -12.66
CA ASP A 18 12.47 -10.24 -11.89
C ASP A 18 12.37 -8.85 -12.52
N LYS A 19 12.59 -8.76 -13.84
CA LYS A 19 12.46 -7.51 -14.59
C LYS A 19 11.04 -6.94 -14.49
N LEU A 20 10.02 -7.79 -14.65
CA LEU A 20 8.62 -7.38 -14.50
C LEU A 20 8.33 -6.84 -13.09
N MET A 21 8.72 -7.60 -12.06
CA MET A 21 8.49 -7.23 -10.66
C MET A 21 9.20 -5.92 -10.31
N VAL A 22 10.45 -5.75 -10.67
CA VAL A 22 11.20 -4.50 -10.43
C VAL A 22 10.57 -3.34 -11.20
N THR A 23 10.26 -3.51 -12.49
CA THR A 23 9.70 -2.42 -13.30
C THR A 23 8.35 -1.97 -12.77
N VAL A 24 7.42 -2.89 -12.52
CA VAL A 24 6.05 -2.55 -12.12
C VAL A 24 6.00 -2.11 -10.65
N PHE A 25 6.55 -2.90 -9.74
CA PHE A 25 6.29 -2.73 -8.31
C PHE A 25 7.37 -1.93 -7.56
N ASN A 26 8.53 -1.73 -8.15
CA ASN A 26 9.54 -0.84 -7.57
C ASN A 26 9.67 0.47 -8.34
N THR A 27 9.70 0.45 -9.67
CA THR A 27 9.87 1.68 -10.47
C THR A 27 8.55 2.43 -10.68
N ILE A 28 7.48 1.76 -11.19
CA ILE A 28 6.20 2.44 -11.50
C ILE A 28 5.43 2.78 -10.21
N VAL A 29 5.30 1.84 -9.29
CA VAL A 29 4.67 2.12 -7.98
C VAL A 29 5.49 3.13 -7.18
N GLY A 30 6.81 3.10 -7.37
CA GLY A 30 7.79 4.00 -6.73
C GLY A 30 8.24 3.51 -5.36
N GLU A 31 9.43 3.93 -4.94
CA GLU A 31 10.09 3.50 -3.68
C GLU A 31 9.27 3.80 -2.41
N LYS A 32 8.38 4.78 -2.46
CA LYS A 32 7.46 5.16 -1.36
C LYS A 32 5.98 5.11 -1.79
N GLY A 33 5.65 4.33 -2.83
CA GLY A 33 4.29 4.21 -3.32
C GLY A 33 3.72 5.49 -3.93
N GLN A 34 4.56 6.32 -4.58
CA GLN A 34 4.18 7.62 -5.15
C GLN A 34 3.06 7.53 -6.19
N LEU A 35 2.93 6.38 -6.87
CA LEU A 35 1.82 6.13 -7.81
C LEU A 35 0.46 6.50 -7.22
N TRP A 36 0.22 6.15 -5.96
CA TRP A 36 -1.07 6.38 -5.31
C TRP A 36 -1.35 7.86 -5.05
N ALA A 37 -0.32 8.63 -4.70
CA ALA A 37 -0.44 10.08 -4.58
C ALA A 37 -0.74 10.73 -5.93
N ILE A 38 -0.05 10.29 -7.00
CA ILE A 38 -0.30 10.76 -8.38
C ILE A 38 -1.73 10.44 -8.79
N VAL A 39 -2.21 9.22 -8.57
CA VAL A 39 -3.61 8.83 -8.86
C VAL A 39 -4.58 9.72 -8.08
N GLY A 40 -4.33 9.95 -6.79
CA GLY A 40 -5.15 10.85 -5.97
C GLY A 40 -5.22 12.26 -6.53
N ILE A 41 -4.08 12.83 -6.93
CA ILE A 41 -3.99 14.16 -7.55
C ILE A 41 -4.76 14.19 -8.88
N LEU A 42 -4.56 13.22 -9.76
CA LEU A 42 -5.26 13.14 -11.04
C LEU A 42 -6.80 13.10 -10.85
N LEU A 43 -7.28 12.39 -9.85
CA LEU A 43 -8.70 12.33 -9.53
C LEU A 43 -9.28 13.67 -9.06
N LEU A 44 -8.47 14.64 -8.59
CA LEU A 44 -8.93 15.96 -8.19
C LEU A 44 -9.33 16.85 -9.39
N PHE A 45 -8.73 16.65 -10.55
CA PHE A 45 -8.97 17.48 -11.74
C PHE A 45 -10.40 17.33 -12.29
N PHE A 46 -11.05 16.21 -12.07
CA PHE A 46 -12.38 15.96 -12.60
C PHE A 46 -13.45 16.13 -11.51
N LYS A 47 -14.47 16.95 -11.76
CA LYS A 47 -15.56 17.22 -10.78
C LYS A 47 -16.24 15.94 -10.26
N LYS A 48 -16.39 14.90 -11.10
CA LYS A 48 -17.02 13.62 -10.73
C LYS A 48 -16.16 12.79 -9.74
N THR A 49 -14.83 12.83 -9.88
CA THR A 49 -13.90 11.99 -9.09
C THR A 49 -13.21 12.76 -7.97
N ARG A 50 -13.34 14.08 -7.90
CA ARG A 50 -12.68 14.95 -6.92
C ARG A 50 -12.84 14.47 -5.46
N LYS A 51 -14.05 14.06 -5.07
CA LYS A 51 -14.32 13.54 -3.72
C LYS A 51 -13.53 12.25 -3.43
N CYS A 52 -13.42 11.39 -4.44
CA CYS A 52 -12.59 10.19 -4.36
C CYS A 52 -11.11 10.56 -4.20
N GLY A 53 -10.61 11.49 -5.02
CA GLY A 53 -9.23 11.98 -4.95
C GLY A 53 -8.86 12.54 -3.58
N ILE A 54 -9.76 13.31 -2.94
CA ILE A 54 -9.56 13.80 -1.57
C ILE A 54 -9.42 12.64 -0.59
N CYS A 55 -10.32 11.64 -0.65
CA CYS A 55 -10.24 10.47 0.22
C CYS A 55 -8.96 9.65 -0.02
N VAL A 56 -8.55 9.45 -1.29
CA VAL A 56 -7.31 8.75 -1.65
C VAL A 56 -6.10 9.45 -1.04
N LEU A 57 -5.98 10.77 -1.23
CA LEU A 57 -4.83 11.53 -0.71
C LEU A 57 -4.80 11.59 0.81
N ALA A 58 -5.97 11.81 1.45
CA ALA A 58 -6.06 11.82 2.90
C ALA A 58 -5.72 10.44 3.49
N SER A 59 -6.22 9.36 2.90
CA SER A 59 -5.92 8.00 3.34
C SER A 59 -4.45 7.64 3.11
N TYR A 60 -3.89 8.03 1.96
CA TYR A 60 -2.47 7.87 1.66
C TYR A 60 -1.60 8.58 2.70
N ALA A 61 -1.85 9.86 2.96
CA ALA A 61 -1.06 10.65 3.91
C ALA A 61 -1.16 10.09 5.33
N LEU A 62 -2.37 9.74 5.78
CA LEU A 62 -2.59 9.19 7.12
C LEU A 62 -1.94 7.80 7.27
N ALA A 63 -2.09 6.91 6.28
CA ALA A 63 -1.45 5.59 6.30
C ALA A 63 0.08 5.70 6.27
N PHE A 64 0.63 6.68 5.54
CA PHE A 64 2.06 6.96 5.54
C PHE A 64 2.55 7.42 6.91
N VAL A 65 1.91 8.42 7.51
CA VAL A 65 2.31 8.94 8.82
C VAL A 65 2.20 7.87 9.90
N VAL A 66 1.09 7.16 9.96
CA VAL A 66 0.89 6.12 10.98
C VAL A 66 1.83 4.94 10.75
N GLY A 67 1.97 4.49 9.51
CA GLY A 67 2.78 3.32 9.18
C GLY A 67 4.29 3.58 9.28
N ASP A 68 4.78 4.68 8.68
CA ASP A 68 6.23 4.90 8.54
C ASP A 68 6.84 5.63 9.74
N PHE A 69 6.14 6.63 10.32
CA PHE A 69 6.70 7.43 11.42
C PHE A 69 6.29 6.96 12.82
N ILE A 70 5.20 6.21 12.95
CA ILE A 70 4.73 5.80 14.28
C ILE A 70 4.95 4.31 14.49
N LEU A 71 4.31 3.48 13.66
CA LEU A 71 4.28 2.04 13.92
C LEU A 71 5.62 1.34 13.66
N LYS A 72 6.40 1.78 12.67
CA LYS A 72 7.70 1.16 12.41
C LYS A 72 8.66 1.30 13.59
N ASP A 73 8.75 2.49 14.16
CA ASP A 73 9.64 2.73 15.29
C ASP A 73 9.12 2.08 16.58
N LEU A 74 7.78 2.02 16.74
CA LEU A 74 7.16 1.37 17.88
C LEU A 74 7.34 -0.16 17.87
N ILE A 75 7.21 -0.80 16.70
CA ILE A 75 7.32 -2.26 16.55
C ILE A 75 8.78 -2.69 16.40
N ALA A 76 9.61 -1.87 15.74
CA ALA A 76 11.05 -2.04 15.55
C ALA A 76 11.47 -3.42 15.03
N ARG A 77 10.65 -4.06 14.18
CA ARG A 77 10.92 -5.39 13.63
C ARG A 77 12.04 -5.35 12.60
N PRO A 78 13.08 -6.20 12.70
CA PRO A 78 14.10 -6.32 11.66
C PRO A 78 13.49 -6.89 10.38
N ARG A 79 14.05 -6.51 9.22
CA ARG A 79 13.61 -7.04 7.92
C ARG A 79 14.20 -8.43 7.66
N PRO A 80 13.51 -9.31 6.89
CA PRO A 80 14.07 -10.58 6.45
C PRO A 80 15.47 -10.45 5.83
N CYS A 81 15.67 -9.46 4.96
CA CYS A 81 16.97 -9.20 4.33
C CYS A 81 18.06 -8.67 5.26
N LYS A 82 17.72 -8.30 6.51
CA LYS A 82 18.70 -7.98 7.57
C LYS A 82 18.97 -9.17 8.49
N VAL A 83 17.99 -10.08 8.58
CA VAL A 83 18.13 -11.34 9.35
C VAL A 83 18.98 -12.33 8.57
N ASP A 84 18.78 -12.43 7.27
CA ASP A 84 19.60 -13.20 6.34
C ASP A 84 20.11 -12.27 5.22
N ASP A 85 21.37 -11.87 5.32
CA ASP A 85 22.03 -10.98 4.37
C ASP A 85 22.67 -11.69 3.18
N SER A 86 22.65 -13.04 3.17
CA SER A 86 23.16 -13.88 2.09
C SER A 86 22.26 -13.82 0.83
N VAL A 87 20.99 -13.47 0.99
CA VAL A 87 20.03 -13.36 -0.13
C VAL A 87 20.32 -12.11 -0.95
N ALA A 88 20.60 -12.33 -2.24
CA ALA A 88 20.79 -11.22 -3.20
C ALA A 88 19.47 -10.52 -3.50
N LEU A 89 19.39 -9.23 -3.19
CA LEU A 89 18.18 -8.44 -3.41
C LEU A 89 18.11 -7.86 -4.83
N LEU A 90 16.91 -7.86 -5.42
CA LEU A 90 16.65 -7.23 -6.72
C LEU A 90 16.51 -5.69 -6.62
N ILE A 91 16.35 -5.15 -5.40
CA ILE A 91 16.15 -3.73 -5.12
C ILE A 91 17.14 -3.26 -4.05
N LYS A 92 17.30 -1.94 -3.91
CA LYS A 92 18.12 -1.38 -2.84
C LYS A 92 17.65 -1.87 -1.48
N ARG A 93 18.58 -2.33 -0.64
CA ARG A 93 18.30 -2.78 0.74
C ARG A 93 17.71 -1.64 1.56
N PRO A 94 16.48 -1.79 2.11
CA PRO A 94 15.89 -0.73 2.92
C PRO A 94 16.55 -0.64 4.30
N GLU A 95 16.73 0.57 4.81
CA GLU A 95 17.35 0.80 6.12
C GLU A 95 16.34 0.80 7.28
N SER A 96 15.08 1.18 7.01
CA SER A 96 14.01 1.26 8.01
C SER A 96 13.54 -0.12 8.50
N PHE A 97 12.78 -0.14 9.59
CA PHE A 97 12.14 -1.35 10.14
C PHE A 97 11.14 -1.99 9.17
N SER A 98 10.77 -3.26 9.44
CA SER A 98 9.95 -4.07 8.54
C SER A 98 8.46 -3.82 8.73
N CYS A 99 7.96 -3.90 9.94
CA CYS A 99 6.51 -3.90 10.25
C CYS A 99 5.99 -2.50 10.62
N PRO A 100 4.87 -2.09 10.04
CA PRO A 100 4.11 -2.68 8.94
C PRO A 100 4.74 -2.41 7.56
N SER A 101 4.31 -3.18 6.53
CA SER A 101 4.67 -2.88 5.14
C SER A 101 3.95 -1.61 4.66
N VAL A 102 4.68 -0.50 4.61
CA VAL A 102 4.13 0.80 4.20
C VAL A 102 3.66 0.79 2.74
N HIS A 103 4.38 0.14 1.82
CA HIS A 103 3.92 0.00 0.42
C HIS A 103 2.55 -0.66 0.34
N THR A 104 2.35 -1.74 1.11
CA THR A 104 1.06 -2.42 1.18
C THR A 104 -0.01 -1.53 1.82
N ALA A 105 0.31 -0.84 2.91
CA ALA A 105 -0.62 0.07 3.58
C ALA A 105 -1.10 1.19 2.66
N LEU A 106 -0.19 1.84 1.92
CA LEU A 106 -0.52 2.90 0.98
C LEU A 106 -1.36 2.40 -0.20
N ALA A 107 -1.01 1.22 -0.75
CA ALA A 107 -1.77 0.62 -1.83
C ALA A 107 -3.20 0.29 -1.38
N PHE A 108 -3.37 -0.37 -0.24
CA PHE A 108 -4.71 -0.69 0.28
C PHE A 108 -5.49 0.54 0.72
N ALA A 109 -4.84 1.57 1.29
CA ALA A 109 -5.50 2.82 1.65
C ALA A 109 -6.08 3.54 0.42
N ALA A 110 -5.29 3.68 -0.64
CA ALA A 110 -5.71 4.30 -1.87
C ALA A 110 -6.80 3.51 -2.60
N THR A 111 -6.59 2.21 -2.80
CA THR A 111 -7.52 1.36 -3.57
C THR A 111 -8.83 1.11 -2.84
N THR A 112 -8.82 0.98 -1.49
CA THR A 112 -10.04 0.91 -0.68
C THR A 112 -10.83 2.22 -0.78
N SER A 113 -10.18 3.39 -0.78
CA SER A 113 -10.86 4.67 -0.99
C SER A 113 -11.54 4.74 -2.35
N VAL A 114 -10.92 4.19 -3.40
CA VAL A 114 -11.54 4.05 -4.73
C VAL A 114 -12.71 3.06 -4.67
N PHE A 115 -12.55 1.91 -4.03
CA PHE A 115 -13.57 0.88 -3.92
C PHE A 115 -14.84 1.36 -3.21
N LEU A 116 -14.68 2.09 -2.11
CA LEU A 116 -15.80 2.65 -1.35
C LEU A 116 -16.64 3.63 -2.18
N ARG A 117 -16.04 4.27 -3.19
CA ARG A 117 -16.72 5.23 -4.07
C ARG A 117 -17.13 4.63 -5.41
N TYR A 118 -16.30 3.77 -6.00
CA TYR A 118 -16.46 3.18 -7.34
C TYR A 118 -16.13 1.69 -7.31
N ARG A 119 -17.09 0.85 -6.89
CA ARG A 119 -16.85 -0.60 -6.69
C ARG A 119 -16.26 -1.30 -7.90
N LYS A 120 -16.77 -0.99 -9.11
CA LYS A 120 -16.30 -1.63 -10.35
C LYS A 120 -14.83 -1.33 -10.66
N ALA A 121 -14.37 -0.11 -10.39
CA ALA A 121 -12.96 0.27 -10.54
C ALA A 121 -12.11 -0.16 -9.34
N GLY A 122 -12.69 -0.20 -8.15
CA GLY A 122 -12.01 -0.57 -6.92
C GLY A 122 -11.61 -2.05 -6.85
N ILE A 123 -12.40 -2.97 -7.45
CA ILE A 123 -12.05 -4.41 -7.45
C ILE A 123 -10.70 -4.66 -8.12
N PRO A 124 -10.47 -4.29 -9.39
CA PRO A 124 -9.15 -4.49 -10.01
C PRO A 124 -8.04 -3.70 -9.31
N ALA A 125 -8.35 -2.53 -8.74
CA ALA A 125 -7.38 -1.78 -7.96
C ALA A 125 -6.95 -2.51 -6.68
N LEU A 126 -7.89 -3.15 -5.95
CA LEU A 126 -7.57 -3.98 -4.78
C LEU A 126 -6.75 -5.22 -5.14
N ILE A 127 -7.04 -5.86 -6.29
CA ILE A 127 -6.21 -6.96 -6.80
C ILE A 127 -4.78 -6.46 -7.05
N PHE A 128 -4.63 -5.29 -7.67
CA PHE A 128 -3.30 -4.69 -7.87
C PHE A 128 -2.61 -4.36 -6.54
N ALA A 129 -3.34 -3.87 -5.53
CA ALA A 129 -2.78 -3.65 -4.19
C ALA A 129 -2.28 -4.96 -3.53
N ALA A 130 -2.99 -6.08 -3.74
CA ALA A 130 -2.54 -7.39 -3.27
C ALA A 130 -1.24 -7.82 -3.98
N LEU A 131 -1.12 -7.56 -5.29
CA LEU A 131 0.13 -7.80 -6.03
C LEU A 131 1.28 -6.90 -5.55
N VAL A 132 0.99 -5.64 -5.18
CA VAL A 132 2.00 -4.78 -4.51
C VAL A 132 2.45 -5.41 -3.20
N GLY A 133 1.53 -5.92 -2.37
CA GLY A 133 1.88 -6.65 -1.14
C GLY A 133 2.74 -7.87 -1.41
N PHE A 134 2.34 -8.71 -2.37
CA PHE A 134 3.11 -9.89 -2.78
C PHE A 134 4.52 -9.53 -3.26
N SER A 135 4.68 -8.43 -4.01
CA SER A 135 5.99 -7.99 -4.48
C SER A 135 6.98 -7.73 -3.34
N ARG A 136 6.50 -7.36 -2.15
CA ARG A 136 7.37 -7.12 -0.99
C ARG A 136 7.95 -8.42 -0.44
N LEU A 137 7.20 -9.52 -0.52
CA LEU A 137 7.67 -10.87 -0.20
C LEU A 137 8.67 -11.35 -1.26
N TYR A 138 8.34 -11.14 -2.53
CA TYR A 138 9.20 -11.48 -3.66
C TYR A 138 10.58 -10.79 -3.59
N PHE A 139 10.63 -9.53 -3.17
CA PHE A 139 11.88 -8.78 -2.96
C PHE A 139 12.61 -9.13 -1.65
N PHE A 140 12.09 -10.05 -0.84
CA PHE A 140 12.69 -10.47 0.43
C PHE A 140 12.87 -9.31 1.44
N VAL A 141 11.99 -8.32 1.41
CA VAL A 141 12.11 -7.11 2.26
C VAL A 141 11.06 -7.01 3.35
N HIS A 142 10.01 -7.85 3.32
CA HIS A 142 8.96 -7.93 4.32
C HIS A 142 8.54 -9.37 4.58
N ASP A 143 8.12 -9.67 5.81
CA ASP A 143 7.46 -10.91 6.17
C ASP A 143 5.96 -10.90 5.77
N PRO A 144 5.32 -12.07 5.62
CA PRO A 144 3.88 -12.18 5.36
C PRO A 144 3.01 -11.41 6.35
N SER A 145 3.34 -11.46 7.64
CA SER A 145 2.61 -10.71 8.67
C SER A 145 2.76 -9.20 8.53
N ASP A 146 3.92 -8.68 8.06
CA ASP A 146 4.09 -7.24 7.80
C ASP A 146 3.17 -6.77 6.68
N VAL A 147 3.03 -7.60 5.63
CA VAL A 147 2.14 -7.34 4.49
C VAL A 147 0.69 -7.36 4.92
N LEU A 148 0.29 -8.37 5.70
CA LEU A 148 -1.08 -8.48 6.22
C LEU A 148 -1.41 -7.29 7.14
N PHE A 149 -0.52 -6.93 8.06
CA PHE A 149 -0.71 -5.79 8.94
C PHE A 149 -0.81 -4.47 8.15
N GLY A 150 0.04 -4.30 7.13
CA GLY A 150 -0.05 -3.16 6.21
C GLY A 150 -1.39 -3.08 5.49
N ALA A 151 -1.91 -4.22 4.99
CA ALA A 151 -3.22 -4.27 4.34
C ALA A 151 -4.35 -3.87 5.29
N VAL A 152 -4.37 -4.43 6.51
CA VAL A 152 -5.37 -4.09 7.54
C VAL A 152 -5.31 -2.61 7.92
N LEU A 153 -4.10 -2.07 8.12
CA LEU A 153 -3.89 -0.64 8.39
C LEU A 153 -4.44 0.22 7.25
N GLY A 154 -4.09 -0.09 6.01
CA GLY A 154 -4.53 0.69 4.84
C GLY A 154 -6.05 0.68 4.68
N VAL A 155 -6.69 -0.49 4.81
CA VAL A 155 -8.15 -0.63 4.75
C VAL A 155 -8.82 0.15 5.89
N GLY A 156 -8.35 0.00 7.13
CA GLY A 156 -8.91 0.68 8.30
C GLY A 156 -8.83 2.19 8.18
N VAL A 157 -7.67 2.72 7.75
CA VAL A 157 -7.48 4.15 7.49
C VAL A 157 -8.44 4.66 6.42
N ALA A 158 -8.58 3.93 5.30
CA ALA A 158 -9.48 4.34 4.22
C ALA A 158 -10.95 4.38 4.66
N ILE A 159 -11.40 3.40 5.41
CA ILE A 159 -12.76 3.36 5.97
C ILE A 159 -12.98 4.55 6.92
N GLY A 160 -12.03 4.82 7.82
CA GLY A 160 -12.10 5.94 8.76
C GLY A 160 -12.16 7.29 8.04
N VAL A 161 -11.28 7.52 7.06
CA VAL A 161 -11.27 8.75 6.24
C VAL A 161 -12.57 8.91 5.46
N TYR A 162 -13.07 7.83 4.85
CA TYR A 162 -14.33 7.87 4.11
C TYR A 162 -15.53 8.19 5.01
N ALA A 163 -15.60 7.58 6.19
CA ALA A 163 -16.64 7.85 7.19
C ALA A 163 -16.60 9.32 7.66
N LEU A 164 -15.40 9.81 7.99
CA LEU A 164 -15.19 11.21 8.43
C LEU A 164 -15.58 12.19 7.31
N TYR A 165 -15.14 11.92 6.08
CA TYR A 165 -15.51 12.75 4.92
C TYR A 165 -17.03 12.86 4.76
N ASN A 166 -17.75 11.75 4.86
CA ASN A 166 -19.21 11.73 4.72
C ASN A 166 -19.90 12.42 5.92
N ALA A 167 -19.38 12.30 7.14
CA ALA A 167 -19.91 12.99 8.32
C ALA A 167 -19.82 14.52 8.19
N ILE A 168 -18.71 15.01 7.63
CA ILE A 168 -18.46 16.47 7.48
C ILE A 168 -19.21 17.04 6.27
N PHE A 169 -19.15 16.34 5.12
CA PHE A 169 -19.61 16.89 3.84
C PHE A 169 -20.87 16.22 3.28
N GLY A 170 -21.32 15.10 3.86
CA GLY A 170 -22.50 14.35 3.40
C GLY A 170 -23.83 15.00 3.81
N LYS A 171 -23.89 15.63 4.95
CA LYS A 171 -25.13 16.21 5.54
C LYS A 171 -25.72 17.42 4.84
N LYS A 172 -25.05 17.98 3.82
CA LYS A 172 -25.58 19.17 3.08
C LYS A 172 -26.71 18.87 2.08
N LYS A 173 -27.07 17.62 1.82
CA LYS A 173 -28.12 17.28 0.84
C LYS A 173 -29.53 17.14 1.40
N GLU A 174 -29.71 16.90 2.70
CA GLU A 174 -31.06 16.68 3.29
C GLU A 174 -31.80 17.95 3.72
N LYS A 175 -31.14 19.14 3.68
CA LYS A 175 -31.79 20.41 4.06
C LYS A 175 -32.34 21.22 2.88
N LYS A 176 -32.45 20.65 1.68
CA LYS A 176 -33.00 21.32 0.48
C LYS A 176 -34.03 20.44 -0.25
N ALA A 177 -34.81 19.65 0.48
CA ALA A 177 -36.03 19.03 -0.03
C ALA A 177 -37.23 19.52 0.75
#